data_3c197bd3faa15ee5bb9fcc3986bd51da
#
_entry.id   3c197bd3faa15ee5bb9fcc3986bd51da
#
_cell.length_a   1.000
_cell.length_b   1.000
_cell.length_c   1.000
_cell.angle_alpha   90.00
_cell.angle_beta   90.00
_cell.angle_gamma   90.00
#
_symmetry.space_group_name_H-M   'P 1'
#
loop_
_entity.id
_entity.type
_entity.pdbx_description
1 polymer ?
#
loop_
_entity_poly.entity_id
_entity_poly.type
_entity_poly.pdbx_seq_one_letter_code
_entity_poly.pdbx_strand_id
1 'polypeptide(L)'
;VQEYTEVLSKRMECGVNSDNIKTGIDPLDEMLGGINATDLVLIAGRPGSGKSALALAIARAAAERPYPGGEGQRVGVLLFTLEMSLDQMTERAIAGAGNLSTDCLRNPVKLDDEGWAHVAQGMSALADLDVWIVDASQLTVEEIRATTERMKQDYPNLGMVMIDYIGLM
;
A
#
# COMPACT_ATOMS: atom_id res chain seq x y z
N VAL A 1 19.32 -6.48 -27.76
CA VAL A 1 18.16 -6.98 -28.55
C VAL A 1 17.76 -8.36 -28.06
N GLN A 2 18.69 -9.31 -27.89
CA GLN A 2 18.39 -10.66 -27.39
C GLN A 2 17.69 -10.66 -26.02
N GLU A 3 18.20 -9.88 -25.08
CA GLU A 3 17.65 -9.69 -23.74
C GLU A 3 16.19 -9.16 -23.77
N TYR A 4 15.90 -8.28 -24.73
CA TYR A 4 14.54 -7.77 -24.90
C TYR A 4 13.58 -8.78 -25.52
N THR A 5 14.11 -9.68 -26.35
CA THR A 5 13.31 -10.79 -26.94
C THR A 5 12.89 -11.79 -25.86
N GLU A 6 13.77 -12.07 -24.89
CA GLU A 6 13.43 -12.91 -23.73
C GLU A 6 12.35 -12.28 -22.85
N VAL A 7 12.44 -10.94 -22.64
CA VAL A 7 11.39 -10.19 -21.93
C VAL A 7 10.04 -10.26 -22.65
N LEU A 8 10.05 -10.14 -24.00
CA LEU A 8 8.82 -10.25 -24.79
C LEU A 8 8.23 -11.67 -24.75
N SER A 9 9.08 -12.71 -24.84
CA SER A 9 8.63 -14.10 -24.74
C SER A 9 7.99 -14.38 -23.38
N LYS A 10 8.61 -13.90 -22.29
CA LYS A 10 8.07 -13.99 -20.93
C LYS A 10 6.71 -13.28 -20.79
N ARG A 11 6.58 -12.11 -21.41
CA ARG A 11 5.29 -11.36 -21.45
C ARG A 11 4.21 -12.07 -22.24
N MET A 12 4.56 -12.80 -23.30
CA MET A 12 3.62 -13.60 -24.09
C MET A 12 3.15 -14.85 -23.35
N GLU A 13 4.02 -15.49 -22.56
CA GLU A 13 3.71 -16.72 -21.84
C GLU A 13 2.95 -16.46 -20.52
N CYS A 14 3.29 -15.40 -19.80
CA CYS A 14 2.76 -15.08 -18.46
C CYS A 14 1.65 -14.01 -18.47
N GLY A 15 1.28 -13.47 -19.64
CA GLY A 15 0.43 -12.29 -19.71
C GLY A 15 1.18 -10.99 -19.41
N VAL A 16 0.53 -9.86 -19.64
CA VAL A 16 1.14 -8.53 -19.44
C VAL A 16 1.58 -8.37 -17.98
N ASN A 17 2.91 -8.36 -17.76
CA ASN A 17 3.57 -7.96 -16.52
C ASN A 17 3.09 -8.66 -15.22
N SER A 18 3.36 -9.97 -15.09
CA SER A 18 3.13 -10.73 -13.85
C SER A 18 3.89 -10.15 -12.64
N ASP A 19 5.01 -9.43 -12.88
CA ASP A 19 5.91 -8.90 -11.85
C ASP A 19 5.53 -7.50 -11.39
N ASN A 20 4.56 -6.83 -12.04
CA ASN A 20 4.12 -5.49 -11.65
C ASN A 20 3.21 -5.53 -10.43
N ILE A 21 3.37 -4.56 -9.55
CA ILE A 21 2.49 -4.39 -8.39
C ILE A 21 1.14 -3.87 -8.89
N LYS A 22 0.07 -4.58 -8.52
CA LYS A 22 -1.30 -4.20 -8.86
C LYS A 22 -1.89 -3.27 -7.80
N THR A 23 -2.69 -2.32 -8.26
CA THR A 23 -3.39 -1.38 -7.37
C THR A 23 -4.59 -2.03 -6.65
N GLY A 24 -5.07 -3.17 -7.17
CA GLY A 24 -6.27 -3.84 -6.69
C GLY A 24 -7.57 -3.22 -7.22
N ILE A 25 -7.45 -2.29 -8.17
CA ILE A 25 -8.57 -1.66 -8.87
C ILE A 25 -8.50 -2.08 -10.32
N ASP A 26 -9.28 -3.09 -10.71
CA ASP A 26 -9.17 -3.73 -12.03
C ASP A 26 -9.14 -2.76 -13.21
N PRO A 27 -10.04 -1.74 -13.33
CA PRO A 27 -9.98 -0.80 -14.45
C PRO A 27 -8.69 0.04 -14.45
N LEU A 28 -8.13 0.35 -13.29
CA LEU A 28 -6.88 1.09 -13.18
C LEU A 28 -5.69 0.21 -13.54
N ASP A 29 -5.72 -1.04 -13.12
CA ASP A 29 -4.69 -2.03 -13.43
C ASP A 29 -4.68 -2.41 -14.91
N GLU A 30 -5.83 -2.47 -15.56
CA GLU A 30 -5.94 -2.65 -17.02
C GLU A 30 -5.34 -1.46 -17.78
N MET A 31 -5.59 -0.24 -17.30
CA MET A 31 -5.10 1.00 -17.92
C MET A 31 -3.58 1.17 -17.73
N LEU A 32 -3.05 0.90 -16.54
CA LEU A 32 -1.64 1.11 -16.19
C LEU A 32 -0.76 -0.10 -16.53
N GLY A 33 -1.31 -1.30 -16.63
CA GLY A 33 -0.55 -2.55 -16.65
C GLY A 33 0.07 -2.92 -15.30
N GLY A 34 -0.35 -2.26 -14.22
CA GLY A 34 0.26 -2.29 -12.88
C GLY A 34 1.39 -1.26 -12.72
N ILE A 35 1.98 -1.22 -11.54
CA ILE A 35 3.07 -0.30 -11.16
C ILE A 35 4.39 -1.05 -11.27
N ASN A 36 5.31 -0.55 -12.09
CA ASN A 36 6.65 -1.12 -12.27
C ASN A 36 7.61 -0.63 -11.17
N ALA A 37 8.68 -1.38 -10.94
CA ALA A 37 9.69 -1.05 -9.93
C ALA A 37 10.39 0.31 -10.12
N THR A 38 10.33 0.89 -11.33
CA THR A 38 10.95 2.18 -11.66
C THR A 38 9.94 3.32 -11.79
N ASP A 39 8.65 3.05 -11.58
CA ASP A 39 7.62 4.04 -11.77
C ASP A 39 7.52 4.99 -10.57
N LEU A 40 7.30 6.27 -10.87
CA LEU A 40 6.86 7.27 -9.93
C LEU A 40 5.39 7.58 -10.21
N VAL A 41 4.52 7.19 -9.29
CA VAL A 41 3.07 7.40 -9.41
C VAL A 41 2.63 8.54 -8.51
N LEU A 42 1.98 9.55 -9.08
CA LEU A 42 1.45 10.70 -8.35
C LEU A 42 -0.08 10.64 -8.30
N ILE A 43 -0.63 10.63 -7.07
CA ILE A 43 -2.08 10.71 -6.83
C ILE A 43 -2.41 12.14 -6.43
N ALA A 44 -3.10 12.86 -7.30
CA ALA A 44 -3.51 14.23 -7.06
C ALA A 44 -5.03 14.35 -6.87
N GLY A 45 -5.45 15.26 -5.99
CA GLY A 45 -6.87 15.51 -5.73
C GLY A 45 -7.06 16.61 -4.70
N ARG A 46 -8.26 17.17 -4.63
CA ARG A 46 -8.63 18.21 -3.65
C ARG A 46 -8.59 17.63 -2.23
N PRO A 47 -8.41 18.45 -1.18
CA PRO A 47 -8.59 18.00 0.19
C PRO A 47 -9.95 17.30 0.37
N GLY A 48 -9.98 16.20 1.12
CA GLY A 48 -11.20 15.40 1.33
C GLY A 48 -11.64 14.51 0.15
N SER A 49 -10.90 14.46 -0.97
CA SER A 49 -11.25 13.63 -2.14
C SER A 49 -10.94 12.13 -1.97
N GLY A 50 -10.38 11.72 -0.84
CA GLY A 50 -10.08 10.31 -0.56
C GLY A 50 -8.68 9.83 -0.97
N LYS A 51 -7.69 10.74 -1.21
CA LYS A 51 -6.32 10.36 -1.58
C LYS A 51 -5.70 9.34 -0.63
N SER A 52 -5.71 9.63 0.68
CA SER A 52 -5.13 8.73 1.69
C SER A 52 -5.89 7.40 1.79
N ALA A 53 -7.22 7.41 1.58
CA ALA A 53 -8.01 6.18 1.55
C ALA A 53 -7.65 5.32 0.32
N LEU A 54 -7.46 5.95 -0.85
CA LEU A 54 -6.99 5.28 -2.06
C LEU A 54 -5.57 4.73 -1.87
N ALA A 55 -4.67 5.52 -1.27
CA ALA A 55 -3.31 5.09 -0.98
C ALA A 55 -3.30 3.84 -0.07
N LEU A 56 -4.09 3.83 1.01
CA LEU A 56 -4.23 2.67 1.90
C LEU A 56 -4.82 1.45 1.18
N ALA A 57 -5.80 1.64 0.29
CA ALA A 57 -6.38 0.55 -0.50
C ALA A 57 -5.33 -0.07 -1.43
N ILE A 58 -4.53 0.75 -2.11
CA ILE A 58 -3.42 0.30 -2.97
C ILE A 58 -2.34 -0.38 -2.13
N ALA A 59 -1.97 0.19 -0.97
CA ALA A 59 -0.99 -0.39 -0.05
C ALA A 59 -1.39 -1.81 0.38
N ARG A 60 -2.66 -1.98 0.78
CA ARG A 60 -3.21 -3.28 1.15
C ARG A 60 -3.19 -4.25 -0.02
N ALA A 61 -3.72 -3.85 -1.18
CA ALA A 61 -3.75 -4.70 -2.36
C ALA A 61 -2.34 -5.12 -2.83
N ALA A 62 -1.35 -4.24 -2.72
CA ALA A 62 0.04 -4.56 -2.97
C ALA A 62 0.59 -5.57 -1.96
N ALA A 63 0.34 -5.35 -0.66
CA ALA A 63 0.84 -6.21 0.41
C ALA A 63 0.18 -7.61 0.44
N GLU A 64 -0.98 -7.78 -0.16
CA GLU A 64 -1.64 -9.09 -0.34
C GLU A 64 -0.98 -9.93 -1.45
N ARG A 65 -0.13 -9.33 -2.30
CA ARG A 65 0.48 -9.99 -3.46
C ARG A 65 1.80 -10.67 -3.11
N PRO A 66 2.12 -11.77 -3.81
CA PRO A 66 3.45 -12.38 -3.73
C PRO A 66 4.53 -11.38 -4.17
N TYR A 67 5.65 -11.37 -3.44
CA TYR A 67 6.81 -10.57 -3.83
C TYR A 67 7.52 -11.23 -5.01
N PRO A 68 7.77 -10.53 -6.13
CA PRO A 68 8.44 -11.07 -7.29
C PRO A 68 9.85 -11.58 -6.94
N GLY A 69 10.10 -12.86 -7.16
CA GLY A 69 11.40 -13.48 -6.83
C GLY A 69 11.60 -13.88 -5.37
N GLY A 70 10.61 -13.68 -4.50
CA GLY A 70 10.63 -14.12 -3.10
C GLY A 70 9.79 -15.37 -2.90
N GLU A 71 10.38 -16.49 -2.47
CA GLU A 71 9.63 -17.72 -2.17
C GLU A 71 8.72 -17.50 -0.94
N GLY A 72 7.41 -17.44 -1.16
CA GLY A 72 6.40 -17.35 -0.10
C GLY A 72 6.31 -16.00 0.63
N GLN A 73 7.10 -15.01 0.22
CA GLN A 73 7.04 -13.66 0.77
C GLN A 73 5.98 -12.82 0.05
N ARG A 74 5.36 -11.89 0.78
CA ARG A 74 4.47 -10.88 0.21
C ARG A 74 5.22 -9.58 -0.06
N VAL A 75 4.63 -8.69 -0.85
CA VAL A 75 5.19 -7.36 -1.10
C VAL A 75 5.15 -6.56 0.20
N GLY A 76 6.30 -6.07 0.64
CA GLY A 76 6.39 -5.12 1.73
C GLY A 76 6.07 -3.70 1.26
N VAL A 77 5.30 -2.95 2.06
CA VAL A 77 4.92 -1.57 1.77
C VAL A 77 5.36 -0.66 2.91
N LEU A 78 6.15 0.37 2.60
CA LEU A 78 6.55 1.40 3.55
C LEU A 78 5.77 2.69 3.26
N LEU A 79 4.98 3.15 4.23
CA LEU A 79 4.15 4.34 4.10
C LEU A 79 4.64 5.42 5.07
N PHE A 80 5.00 6.57 4.51
CA PHE A 80 5.27 7.78 5.28
C PHE A 80 4.01 8.63 5.35
N THR A 81 3.53 8.92 6.56
CA THR A 81 2.39 9.82 6.80
C THR A 81 2.89 11.11 7.43
N LEU A 82 2.68 12.23 6.73
CA LEU A 82 3.13 13.56 7.14
C LEU A 82 1.96 14.45 7.62
N GLU A 83 0.73 14.07 7.29
CA GLU A 83 -0.49 14.82 7.63
C GLU A 83 -1.30 14.15 8.73
N MET A 84 -1.36 12.82 8.71
CA MET A 84 -2.21 12.04 9.60
C MET A 84 -1.38 11.27 10.62
N SER A 85 -1.88 11.17 11.86
CA SER A 85 -1.26 10.32 12.88
C SER A 85 -1.37 8.82 12.54
N LEU A 86 -0.48 8.03 13.14
CA LEU A 86 -0.49 6.57 13.03
C LEU A 86 -1.86 5.98 13.40
N ASP A 87 -2.48 6.48 14.48
CA ASP A 87 -3.80 6.01 14.93
C ASP A 87 -4.87 6.24 13.87
N GLN A 88 -4.90 7.44 13.26
CA GLN A 88 -5.86 7.77 12.20
C GLN A 88 -5.66 6.93 10.95
N MET A 89 -4.41 6.63 10.59
CA MET A 89 -4.11 5.76 9.46
C MET A 89 -4.52 4.31 9.74
N THR A 90 -4.26 3.83 10.96
CA THR A 90 -4.65 2.50 11.42
C THR A 90 -6.17 2.34 11.47
N GLU A 91 -6.89 3.30 12.05
CA GLU A 91 -8.36 3.31 12.03
C GLU A 91 -8.92 3.22 10.61
N ARG A 92 -8.38 3.98 9.67
CA ARG A 92 -8.80 3.94 8.26
C ARG A 92 -8.48 2.60 7.60
N ALA A 93 -7.31 2.04 7.88
CA ALA A 93 -6.92 0.74 7.34
C ALA A 93 -7.87 -0.36 7.83
N ILE A 94 -8.17 -0.40 9.14
CA ILE A 94 -9.11 -1.36 9.74
C ILE A 94 -10.53 -1.16 9.19
N ALA A 95 -11.00 0.09 9.13
CA ALA A 95 -12.32 0.42 8.60
C ALA A 95 -12.47 -0.03 7.14
N GLY A 96 -11.46 0.25 6.30
CA GLY A 96 -11.43 -0.17 4.90
C GLY A 96 -11.36 -1.68 4.71
N ALA A 97 -10.60 -2.39 5.55
CA ALA A 97 -10.47 -3.84 5.50
C ALA A 97 -11.71 -4.56 6.03
N GLY A 98 -12.35 -4.00 7.09
CA GLY A 98 -13.55 -4.54 7.71
C GLY A 98 -14.87 -4.05 7.09
N ASN A 99 -14.81 -3.22 6.04
CA ASN A 99 -15.98 -2.58 5.42
C ASN A 99 -16.86 -1.81 6.42
N LEU A 100 -16.21 -1.00 7.26
CA LEU A 100 -16.82 -0.17 8.30
C LEU A 100 -16.64 1.32 7.98
N SER A 101 -17.49 2.15 8.59
CA SER A 101 -17.22 3.59 8.69
C SER A 101 -16.16 3.85 9.77
N THR A 102 -15.23 4.79 9.50
CA THR A 102 -14.24 5.24 10.50
C THR A 102 -14.91 5.85 11.74
N ASP A 103 -16.13 6.40 11.61
CA ASP A 103 -16.89 6.94 12.73
C ASP A 103 -17.28 5.86 13.75
N CYS A 104 -17.45 4.61 13.31
CA CYS A 104 -17.73 3.47 14.20
C CYS A 104 -16.53 3.17 15.12
N LEU A 105 -15.29 3.29 14.58
CA LEU A 105 -14.08 3.05 15.37
C LEU A 105 -13.81 4.21 16.35
N ARG A 106 -14.16 5.45 16.00
CA ARG A 106 -14.05 6.61 16.88
C ARG A 106 -15.07 6.60 18.02
N ASN A 107 -16.23 5.97 17.81
CA ASN A 107 -17.30 5.84 18.80
C ASN A 107 -17.70 4.37 19.00
N PRO A 108 -16.83 3.54 19.59
CA PRO A 108 -17.04 2.09 19.66
C PRO A 108 -18.24 1.68 20.52
N VAL A 109 -18.77 2.59 21.35
CA VAL A 109 -20.01 2.37 22.14
C VAL A 109 -21.23 2.11 21.24
N LYS A 110 -21.18 2.53 19.98
CA LYS A 110 -22.26 2.34 18.99
C LYS A 110 -22.12 1.04 18.19
N LEU A 111 -21.05 0.29 18.39
CA LEU A 111 -20.85 -0.99 17.72
C LEU A 111 -21.69 -2.06 18.42
N ASP A 112 -22.51 -2.74 17.64
CA ASP A 112 -23.16 -3.98 18.01
C ASP A 112 -22.25 -5.20 17.76
N ASP A 113 -22.72 -6.39 18.01
CA ASP A 113 -21.94 -7.63 17.84
C ASP A 113 -21.47 -7.81 16.38
N GLU A 114 -22.29 -7.41 15.40
CA GLU A 114 -21.94 -7.46 13.99
C GLU A 114 -20.83 -6.46 13.66
N GLY A 115 -20.91 -5.23 14.18
CA GLY A 115 -19.88 -4.21 14.05
C GLY A 115 -18.54 -4.67 14.63
N TRP A 116 -18.55 -5.30 15.80
CA TRP A 116 -17.33 -5.88 16.39
C TRP A 116 -16.76 -7.04 15.57
N ALA A 117 -17.60 -7.87 14.95
CA ALA A 117 -17.16 -8.92 14.04
C ALA A 117 -16.44 -8.32 12.80
N HIS A 118 -16.96 -7.24 12.24
CA HIS A 118 -16.31 -6.50 11.15
C HIS A 118 -14.97 -5.88 11.56
N VAL A 119 -14.87 -5.33 12.77
CA VAL A 119 -13.58 -4.83 13.30
C VAL A 119 -12.57 -5.96 13.39
N ALA A 120 -12.95 -7.10 13.99
CA ALA A 120 -12.09 -8.26 14.13
C ALA A 120 -11.63 -8.80 12.75
N GLN A 121 -12.54 -8.83 11.78
CA GLN A 121 -12.22 -9.20 10.40
C GLN A 121 -11.20 -8.24 9.76
N GLY A 122 -11.40 -6.92 9.92
CA GLY A 122 -10.48 -5.90 9.42
C GLY A 122 -9.10 -6.03 10.03
N MET A 123 -9.01 -6.22 11.36
CA MET A 123 -7.75 -6.44 12.06
C MET A 123 -7.05 -7.72 11.59
N SER A 124 -7.79 -8.82 11.47
CA SER A 124 -7.24 -10.10 11.01
C SER A 124 -6.72 -10.00 9.57
N ALA A 125 -7.42 -9.29 8.69
CA ALA A 125 -7.00 -9.09 7.30
C ALA A 125 -5.69 -8.30 7.17
N LEU A 126 -5.38 -7.46 8.15
CA LEU A 126 -4.16 -6.62 8.14
C LEU A 126 -3.00 -7.24 8.93
N ALA A 127 -3.27 -8.14 9.87
CA ALA A 127 -2.28 -8.66 10.81
C ALA A 127 -1.08 -9.35 10.15
N ASP A 128 -1.30 -10.01 9.01
CA ASP A 128 -0.28 -10.78 8.30
C ASP A 128 0.34 -10.00 7.11
N LEU A 129 0.05 -8.70 6.99
CA LEU A 129 0.57 -7.88 5.90
C LEU A 129 1.85 -7.15 6.32
N ASP A 130 2.85 -7.17 5.44
CA ASP A 130 4.10 -6.42 5.60
C ASP A 130 3.89 -4.94 5.23
N VAL A 131 3.17 -4.21 6.08
CA VAL A 131 2.92 -2.77 5.92
C VAL A 131 3.49 -2.02 7.12
N TRP A 132 4.47 -1.17 6.86
CA TRP A 132 5.10 -0.32 7.89
C TRP A 132 4.67 1.13 7.68
N ILE A 133 4.29 1.79 8.76
CA ILE A 133 3.90 3.20 8.75
C ILE A 133 4.90 4.00 9.58
N VAL A 134 5.46 5.02 8.96
CA VAL A 134 6.32 6.02 9.62
C VAL A 134 5.50 7.28 9.79
N ASP A 135 5.16 7.59 11.05
CA ASP A 135 4.47 8.83 11.44
C ASP A 135 5.52 9.90 11.77
N ALA A 136 5.56 10.95 10.95
CA ALA A 136 6.46 12.08 11.17
C ALA A 136 5.84 13.35 10.59
N SER A 137 5.87 14.43 11.37
CA SER A 137 5.27 15.72 10.97
C SER A 137 6.08 16.48 9.91
N GLN A 138 7.36 16.17 9.78
CA GLN A 138 8.27 16.72 8.77
C GLN A 138 9.35 15.68 8.47
N LEU A 139 9.61 15.44 7.19
CA LEU A 139 10.71 14.61 6.74
C LEU A 139 11.34 15.23 5.49
N THR A 140 12.65 15.22 5.45
CA THR A 140 13.40 15.57 4.25
C THR A 140 13.48 14.37 3.31
N VAL A 141 13.77 14.63 2.04
CA VAL A 141 13.98 13.57 1.02
C VAL A 141 15.11 12.63 1.45
N GLU A 142 16.16 13.19 2.06
CA GLU A 142 17.33 12.44 2.55
C GLU A 142 16.93 11.47 3.67
N GLU A 143 16.08 11.87 4.60
CA GLU A 143 15.59 11.04 5.70
C GLU A 143 14.69 9.92 5.19
N ILE A 144 13.79 10.23 4.24
CA ILE A 144 12.95 9.22 3.58
C ILE A 144 13.82 8.19 2.87
N ARG A 145 14.82 8.66 2.12
CA ARG A 145 15.76 7.80 1.41
C ARG A 145 16.53 6.90 2.38
N ALA A 146 17.15 7.48 3.40
CA ALA A 146 17.94 6.71 4.39
C ALA A 146 17.09 5.67 5.12
N THR A 147 15.85 6.04 5.49
CA THR A 147 14.91 5.10 6.12
C THR A 147 14.52 3.99 5.16
N THR A 148 14.23 4.30 3.91
CA THR A 148 13.87 3.32 2.88
C THR A 148 15.02 2.35 2.60
N GLU A 149 16.25 2.85 2.46
CA GLU A 149 17.45 2.03 2.23
C GLU A 149 17.69 1.07 3.40
N ARG A 150 17.57 1.54 4.65
CA ARG A 150 17.68 0.69 5.84
C ARG A 150 16.58 -0.36 5.87
N MET A 151 15.33 0.03 5.67
CA MET A 151 14.20 -0.90 5.64
C MET A 151 14.35 -1.95 4.55
N LYS A 152 14.89 -1.58 3.38
CA LYS A 152 15.15 -2.53 2.30
C LYS A 152 16.25 -3.55 2.63
N GLN A 153 17.24 -3.16 3.46
CA GLN A 153 18.26 -4.09 3.96
C GLN A 153 17.68 -5.09 4.97
N ASP A 154 16.84 -4.60 5.90
CA ASP A 154 16.21 -5.40 6.93
C ASP A 154 15.08 -6.28 6.37
N TYR A 155 14.35 -5.78 5.39
CA TYR A 155 13.19 -6.41 4.73
C TYR A 155 13.36 -6.43 3.21
N PRO A 156 14.04 -7.44 2.65
CA PRO A 156 14.32 -7.53 1.21
C PRO A 156 13.07 -7.55 0.32
N ASN A 157 11.92 -7.95 0.87
CA ASN A 157 10.63 -7.95 0.20
C ASN A 157 9.95 -6.57 0.12
N LEU A 158 10.58 -5.50 0.66
CA LEU A 158 10.08 -4.14 0.48
C LEU A 158 10.00 -3.79 -1.01
N GLY A 159 8.79 -3.66 -1.55
CA GLY A 159 8.54 -3.46 -2.97
C GLY A 159 7.85 -2.13 -3.30
N MET A 160 7.26 -1.45 -2.31
CA MET A 160 6.56 -0.19 -2.53
C MET A 160 6.86 0.81 -1.40
N VAL A 161 7.06 2.06 -1.79
CA VAL A 161 7.17 3.19 -0.86
C VAL A 161 6.08 4.20 -1.20
N MET A 162 5.36 4.66 -0.19
CA MET A 162 4.29 5.65 -0.34
C MET A 162 4.54 6.84 0.58
N ILE A 163 4.19 8.04 0.13
CA ILE A 163 4.37 9.27 0.89
C ILE A 163 3.05 10.06 0.84
N ASP A 164 2.43 10.28 1.98
CA ASP A 164 1.18 11.03 2.12
C ASP A 164 1.41 12.25 3.05
N TYR A 165 1.63 13.45 2.50
CA TYR A 165 1.80 13.84 1.11
C TYR A 165 3.02 14.77 0.94
N ILE A 166 3.54 14.83 -0.27
CA ILE A 166 4.80 15.55 -0.63
C ILE A 166 4.77 17.04 -0.27
N GLY A 167 3.63 17.69 -0.18
CA GLY A 167 3.53 19.12 0.12
C GLY A 167 3.95 19.53 1.54
N LEU A 168 4.27 18.57 2.42
CA LEU A 168 4.76 18.78 3.79
C LEU A 168 6.24 18.41 3.98
N MET A 169 6.93 18.14 2.88
CA MET A 169 8.38 17.87 2.83
C MET A 169 9.17 19.16 2.74
#